data_f26f7185bfb64a20d041d138f9eac367
#
_entry.id   f26f7185bfb64a20d041d138f9eac367
#
_cell.length_a   1.000
_cell.length_b   1.000
_cell.length_c   1.000
_cell.angle_alpha   90.00
_cell.angle_beta   90.00
_cell.angle_gamma   90.00
#
_symmetry.space_group_name_H-M   'P 1'
#
loop_
_entity.id
_entity.type
_entity.pdbx_description
1 polymer ?
#
loop_
_entity_poly.entity_id
_entity_poly.type
_entity_poly.pdbx_seq_one_letter_code
_entity_poly.pdbx_strand_id
1 'polypeptide(L)'
;MSRKKRGHFCWCCRRMRPNERFSGGNHPRHLCRECAHLPAEEREYRQGESDIERLLHDGLYVPRRRRVQFSRFLEHPNARVRDLARRILAEQRRHAEERVRMRDEDEALGETLERTLSESREPGARASDGGGTTTRERDRAQDHGDGDPF
;
A
#
# COMPACT_ATOMS: atom_id res chain seq x y z
N MET A 1 -19.71 32.71 20.44
CA MET A 1 -19.34 31.38 20.99
C MET A 1 -20.01 30.30 20.14
N SER A 2 -19.22 29.59 19.32
CA SER A 2 -19.76 28.57 18.40
C SER A 2 -20.07 27.30 19.21
N ARG A 3 -21.35 26.95 19.32
CA ARG A 3 -21.79 25.67 19.91
C ARG A 3 -21.25 24.55 19.05
N LYS A 4 -20.28 23.79 19.55
CA LYS A 4 -19.81 22.54 18.94
C LYS A 4 -21.05 21.64 18.73
N LYS A 5 -21.46 21.45 17.48
CA LYS A 5 -22.53 20.51 17.14
C LYS A 5 -22.10 19.12 17.56
N ARG A 6 -22.59 18.66 18.70
CA ARG A 6 -22.35 17.31 19.19
C ARG A 6 -23.19 16.36 18.34
N GLY A 7 -22.54 15.58 17.51
CA GLY A 7 -23.15 14.51 16.73
C GLY A 7 -22.51 13.17 17.07
N HIS A 8 -23.14 12.08 16.66
CA HIS A 8 -22.60 10.74 16.74
C HIS A 8 -22.21 10.24 15.36
N PHE A 9 -21.16 9.44 15.31
CA PHE A 9 -20.75 8.75 14.09
C PHE A 9 -21.61 7.50 13.89
N CYS A 10 -22.28 7.41 12.74
CA CYS A 10 -22.99 6.21 12.34
C CYS A 10 -22.03 5.28 11.60
N TRP A 11 -21.75 4.11 12.16
CA TRP A 11 -20.82 3.16 11.55
C TRP A 11 -21.32 2.58 10.21
N CYS A 12 -22.65 2.52 10.01
CA CYS A 12 -23.24 1.95 8.81
C CYS A 12 -23.16 2.90 7.60
N CYS A 13 -23.54 4.18 7.75
CA CYS A 13 -23.44 5.17 6.66
C CYS A 13 -22.16 6.00 6.72
N ARG A 14 -21.31 5.80 7.73
CA ARG A 14 -20.03 6.48 7.94
C ARG A 14 -20.11 8.00 8.00
N ARG A 15 -21.23 8.53 8.50
CA ARG A 15 -21.45 9.97 8.58
C ARG A 15 -21.64 10.40 10.04
N MET A 16 -21.12 11.58 10.35
CA MET A 16 -21.51 12.29 11.56
C MET A 16 -22.95 12.77 11.40
N ARG A 17 -23.82 12.36 12.31
CA ARG A 17 -25.22 12.73 12.31
C ARG A 17 -25.57 13.42 13.64
N PRO A 18 -26.45 14.41 13.65
CA PRO A 18 -26.94 15.02 14.89
C PRO A 18 -27.64 13.97 15.75
N ASN A 19 -27.65 14.18 17.06
CA ASN A 19 -28.19 13.23 18.03
C ASN A 19 -29.65 12.82 17.75
N GLU A 20 -30.44 13.72 17.21
CA GLU A 20 -31.86 13.52 16.88
C GLU A 20 -32.05 12.45 15.79
N ARG A 21 -31.00 12.15 15.02
CA ARG A 21 -31.02 11.09 13.98
C ARG A 21 -30.73 9.71 14.54
N PHE A 22 -30.47 9.59 15.85
CA PHE A 22 -30.35 8.30 16.52
C PHE A 22 -31.58 8.03 17.36
N SER A 23 -32.00 6.76 17.50
CA SER A 23 -33.10 6.37 18.38
C SER A 23 -32.69 6.59 19.83
N GLY A 24 -33.55 7.30 20.59
CA GLY A 24 -33.32 7.62 22.00
C GLY A 24 -33.15 6.39 22.88
N GLY A 25 -32.30 6.53 23.89
CA GLY A 25 -31.98 5.47 24.84
C GLY A 25 -30.81 4.61 24.39
N ASN A 26 -29.80 4.57 25.23
CA ASN A 26 -28.55 3.78 25.09
C ASN A 26 -28.28 3.30 23.66
N HIS A 27 -27.52 4.08 22.90
CA HIS A 27 -27.18 3.78 21.51
C HIS A 27 -26.08 2.67 21.42
N PRO A 28 -26.37 1.41 21.76
CA PRO A 28 -25.33 0.39 21.86
C PRO A 28 -24.68 0.08 20.50
N ARG A 29 -25.29 0.54 19.42
CA ARG A 29 -24.83 0.22 18.06
C ARG A 29 -24.47 1.43 17.21
N HIS A 30 -24.56 2.67 17.71
CA HIS A 30 -24.27 3.89 16.94
C HIS A 30 -24.84 3.87 15.50
N LEU A 31 -26.08 3.39 15.34
CA LEU A 31 -26.83 3.36 14.10
C LEU A 31 -27.78 4.55 14.05
N CYS A 32 -27.72 5.36 12.98
CA CYS A 32 -28.74 6.35 12.75
C CYS A 32 -30.08 5.69 12.36
N ARG A 33 -31.21 6.38 12.55
CA ARG A 33 -32.54 5.85 12.26
C ARG A 33 -32.69 5.32 10.84
N GLU A 34 -32.14 6.04 9.84
CA GLU A 34 -32.16 5.63 8.45
C GLU A 34 -31.47 4.26 8.25
N CYS A 35 -30.31 4.07 8.86
CA CYS A 35 -29.58 2.81 8.77
C CYS A 35 -30.21 1.68 9.61
N ALA A 36 -30.91 2.02 10.68
CA ALA A 36 -31.63 1.04 11.49
C ALA A 36 -32.77 0.37 10.73
N HIS A 37 -33.37 1.07 9.77
CA HIS A 37 -34.45 0.55 8.91
C HIS A 37 -33.94 -0.27 7.71
N LEU A 38 -32.66 -0.31 7.45
CA LEU A 38 -32.12 -1.15 6.38
C LEU A 38 -32.31 -2.64 6.69
N PRO A 39 -32.49 -3.48 5.67
CA PRO A 39 -32.48 -4.93 5.83
C PRO A 39 -31.24 -5.41 6.58
N ALA A 40 -31.35 -6.49 7.33
CA ALA A 40 -30.23 -7.05 8.10
C ALA A 40 -29.03 -7.36 7.19
N GLU A 41 -29.28 -7.97 6.04
CA GLU A 41 -28.26 -8.30 5.05
C GLU A 41 -27.48 -7.08 4.54
N GLU A 42 -28.18 -5.96 4.28
CA GLU A 42 -27.54 -4.73 3.84
C GLU A 42 -26.69 -4.11 4.95
N ARG A 43 -27.12 -4.20 6.21
CA ARG A 43 -26.33 -3.74 7.36
C ARG A 43 -25.08 -4.57 7.55
N GLU A 44 -25.21 -5.90 7.43
CA GLU A 44 -24.08 -6.84 7.50
C GLU A 44 -23.07 -6.59 6.39
N TYR A 45 -23.55 -6.34 5.16
CA TYR A 45 -22.68 -6.00 4.04
C TYR A 45 -21.87 -4.73 4.34
N ARG A 46 -22.51 -3.66 4.77
CA ARG A 46 -21.83 -2.40 5.09
C ARG A 46 -20.85 -2.52 6.25
N GLN A 47 -21.17 -3.37 7.23
CA GLN A 47 -20.26 -3.68 8.32
C GLN A 47 -19.03 -4.43 7.78
N GLY A 48 -19.25 -5.49 7.02
CA GLY A 48 -18.17 -6.27 6.42
C GLY A 48 -17.28 -5.45 5.50
N GLU A 49 -17.87 -4.58 4.66
CA GLU A 49 -17.14 -3.62 3.82
C GLU A 49 -16.25 -2.70 4.67
N SER A 50 -16.82 -2.13 5.75
CA SER A 50 -16.07 -1.27 6.68
C SER A 50 -14.92 -2.00 7.36
N ASP A 51 -15.14 -3.24 7.78
CA ASP A 51 -14.13 -4.04 8.45
C ASP A 51 -13.01 -4.47 7.49
N ILE A 52 -13.36 -4.79 6.23
CA ILE A 52 -12.40 -5.03 5.17
C ILE A 52 -11.54 -3.79 4.93
N GLU A 53 -12.14 -2.61 4.75
CA GLU A 53 -11.38 -1.38 4.49
C GLU A 53 -10.38 -1.03 5.60
N ARG A 54 -10.72 -1.30 6.87
CA ARG A 54 -9.78 -1.12 7.99
C ARG A 54 -8.56 -2.04 7.93
N LEU A 55 -8.68 -3.16 7.23
CA LEU A 55 -7.58 -4.10 7.04
C LEU A 55 -6.71 -3.74 5.84
N LEU A 56 -7.23 -2.96 4.90
CA LEU A 56 -6.46 -2.51 3.75
C LEU A 56 -5.44 -1.44 4.15
N HIS A 57 -4.37 -1.38 3.40
CA HIS A 57 -3.42 -0.28 3.44
C HIS A 57 -3.69 0.61 2.22
N ASP A 58 -3.88 1.91 2.45
CA ASP A 58 -4.23 2.91 1.42
C ASP A 58 -5.45 2.50 0.56
N GLY A 59 -6.36 1.70 1.14
CA GLY A 59 -7.55 1.21 0.45
C GLY A 59 -7.31 0.18 -0.66
N LEU A 60 -6.05 -0.22 -0.91
CA LEU A 60 -5.66 -0.97 -2.11
C LEU A 60 -5.26 -2.40 -1.84
N TYR A 61 -4.52 -2.69 -0.77
CA TYR A 61 -4.01 -4.04 -0.56
C TYR A 61 -4.05 -4.49 0.91
N VAL A 62 -4.07 -5.82 1.10
CA VAL A 62 -4.02 -6.47 2.41
C VAL A 62 -2.56 -6.70 2.81
N PRO A 63 -2.02 -5.99 3.80
CA PRO A 63 -0.66 -6.21 4.28
C PRO A 63 -0.47 -7.65 4.77
N ARG A 64 0.71 -8.22 4.58
CA ARG A 64 1.03 -9.61 4.97
C ARG A 64 0.60 -9.95 6.40
N ARG A 65 0.83 -9.03 7.34
CA ARG A 65 0.47 -9.17 8.76
C ARG A 65 -1.05 -9.25 9.02
N ARG A 66 -1.88 -8.77 8.08
CA ARG A 66 -3.35 -8.75 8.20
C ARG A 66 -4.04 -9.84 7.40
N ARG A 67 -3.30 -10.65 6.63
CA ARG A 67 -3.89 -11.68 5.75
C ARG A 67 -4.71 -12.72 6.50
N VAL A 68 -4.26 -13.14 7.68
CA VAL A 68 -5.01 -14.09 8.53
C VAL A 68 -6.34 -13.50 8.99
N GLN A 69 -6.34 -12.21 9.35
CA GLN A 69 -7.60 -11.52 9.73
C GLN A 69 -8.50 -11.30 8.52
N PHE A 70 -7.93 -11.07 7.35
CA PHE A 70 -8.68 -10.85 6.12
C PHE A 70 -9.32 -12.15 5.60
N SER A 71 -8.68 -13.31 5.75
CA SER A 71 -9.17 -14.59 5.21
C SER A 71 -10.56 -14.97 5.75
N ARG A 72 -10.94 -14.54 6.96
CA ARG A 72 -12.29 -14.76 7.51
C ARG A 72 -13.41 -14.17 6.66
N PHE A 73 -13.12 -13.14 5.86
CA PHE A 73 -14.12 -12.55 4.98
C PHE A 73 -14.41 -13.40 3.73
N LEU A 74 -13.51 -14.31 3.39
CA LEU A 74 -13.75 -15.29 2.32
C LEU A 74 -14.81 -16.33 2.71
N GLU A 75 -15.06 -16.51 4.01
CA GLU A 75 -16.04 -17.42 4.58
C GLU A 75 -17.21 -16.67 5.28
N HIS A 76 -17.30 -15.35 5.06
CA HIS A 76 -18.33 -14.52 5.68
C HIS A 76 -19.73 -15.00 5.28
N PRO A 77 -20.74 -15.04 6.20
CA PRO A 77 -22.08 -15.50 5.87
C PRO A 77 -22.75 -14.71 4.76
N ASN A 78 -22.52 -13.39 4.70
CA ASN A 78 -23.03 -12.53 3.63
C ASN A 78 -22.24 -12.73 2.32
N ALA A 79 -22.92 -13.16 1.25
CA ALA A 79 -22.31 -13.44 -0.05
C ALA A 79 -21.60 -12.22 -0.66
N ARG A 80 -22.20 -11.03 -0.54
CA ARG A 80 -21.63 -9.78 -1.07
C ARG A 80 -20.31 -9.42 -0.41
N VAL A 81 -20.14 -9.72 0.88
CA VAL A 81 -18.87 -9.52 1.60
C VAL A 81 -17.81 -10.50 1.09
N ARG A 82 -18.18 -11.77 0.89
CA ARG A 82 -17.27 -12.76 0.30
C ARG A 82 -16.78 -12.34 -1.08
N ASP A 83 -17.71 -11.89 -1.92
CA ASP A 83 -17.38 -11.48 -3.29
C ASP A 83 -16.50 -10.22 -3.32
N LEU A 84 -16.74 -9.28 -2.40
CA LEU A 84 -15.86 -8.12 -2.21
C LEU A 84 -14.44 -8.55 -1.83
N ALA A 85 -14.31 -9.46 -0.85
CA ALA A 85 -13.02 -9.97 -0.41
C ALA A 85 -12.27 -10.70 -1.54
N ARG A 86 -12.96 -11.53 -2.32
CA ARG A 86 -12.38 -12.23 -3.47
C ARG A 86 -11.89 -11.27 -4.56
N ARG A 87 -12.68 -10.24 -4.88
CA ARG A 87 -12.30 -9.22 -5.86
C ARG A 87 -11.03 -8.49 -5.45
N ILE A 88 -10.93 -8.07 -4.19
CA ILE A 88 -9.74 -7.41 -3.66
C ILE A 88 -8.49 -8.29 -3.82
N LEU A 89 -8.57 -9.57 -3.46
CA LEU A 89 -7.44 -10.48 -3.61
C LEU A 89 -7.07 -10.74 -5.08
N ALA A 90 -8.08 -10.85 -5.96
CA ALA A 90 -7.83 -11.02 -7.40
C ALA A 90 -7.15 -9.78 -7.99
N GLU A 91 -7.55 -8.61 -7.59
CA GLU A 91 -6.93 -7.35 -8.01
C GLU A 91 -5.49 -7.22 -7.52
N GLN A 92 -5.23 -7.57 -6.27
CA GLN A 92 -3.87 -7.59 -5.74
C GLN A 92 -2.95 -8.57 -6.49
N ARG A 93 -3.46 -9.73 -6.91
CA ARG A 93 -2.70 -10.67 -7.73
C ARG A 93 -2.36 -10.07 -9.09
N ARG A 94 -3.34 -9.49 -9.78
CA ARG A 94 -3.12 -8.83 -11.08
C ARG A 94 -2.05 -7.74 -11.00
N HIS A 95 -2.13 -6.87 -9.99
CA HIS A 95 -1.11 -5.83 -9.80
C HIS A 95 0.27 -6.39 -9.44
N ALA A 96 0.33 -7.52 -8.73
CA ALA A 96 1.60 -8.18 -8.45
C ALA A 96 2.22 -8.77 -9.72
N GLU A 97 1.41 -9.44 -10.53
CA GLU A 97 1.83 -10.02 -11.83
C GLU A 97 2.29 -8.92 -12.81
N GLU A 98 1.55 -7.82 -12.88
CA GLU A 98 1.91 -6.68 -13.72
C GLU A 98 3.26 -6.05 -13.29
N ARG A 99 3.50 -5.89 -11.99
CA ARG A 99 4.80 -5.39 -11.50
C ARG A 99 5.96 -6.32 -11.83
N VAL A 100 5.74 -7.64 -11.79
CA VAL A 100 6.77 -8.61 -12.20
C VAL A 100 7.06 -8.44 -13.68
N ARG A 101 6.02 -8.38 -14.52
CA ARG A 101 6.19 -8.21 -15.96
C ARG A 101 6.94 -6.91 -16.30
N MET A 102 6.55 -5.78 -15.70
CA MET A 102 7.22 -4.50 -15.93
C MET A 102 8.70 -4.54 -15.56
N ARG A 103 9.02 -5.20 -14.44
CA ARG A 103 10.42 -5.37 -14.03
C ARG A 103 11.22 -6.19 -15.03
N ASP A 104 10.63 -7.29 -15.52
CA ASP A 104 11.29 -8.18 -16.48
C ASP A 104 11.48 -7.48 -17.84
N GLU A 105 10.54 -6.61 -18.24
CA GLU A 105 10.66 -5.74 -19.42
C GLU A 105 11.77 -4.70 -19.26
N ASP A 106 11.87 -4.05 -18.09
CA ASP A 106 12.94 -3.06 -17.78
C ASP A 106 14.32 -3.73 -17.76
N GLU A 107 14.44 -4.94 -17.22
CA GLU A 107 15.67 -5.72 -17.20
C GLU A 107 16.13 -6.08 -18.63
N ALA A 108 15.20 -6.54 -19.46
CA ALA A 108 15.48 -6.88 -20.86
C ALA A 108 15.90 -5.65 -21.69
N LEU A 109 15.31 -4.47 -21.43
CA LEU A 109 15.72 -3.21 -22.04
C LEU A 109 17.13 -2.80 -21.60
N GLY A 110 17.43 -2.96 -20.31
CA GLY A 110 18.76 -2.69 -19.76
C GLY A 110 19.84 -3.53 -20.44
N GLU A 111 19.63 -4.85 -20.55
CA GLU A 111 20.56 -5.77 -21.23
C GLU A 111 20.77 -5.41 -22.71
N THR A 112 19.70 -4.99 -23.39
CA THR A 112 19.77 -4.59 -24.79
C THR A 112 20.62 -3.32 -24.97
N LEU A 113 20.42 -2.32 -24.09
CA LEU A 113 21.20 -1.08 -24.11
C LEU A 113 22.68 -1.33 -23.80
N GLU A 114 23.00 -2.18 -22.82
CA GLU A 114 24.38 -2.53 -22.51
C GLU A 114 25.09 -3.23 -23.68
N ARG A 115 24.36 -4.12 -24.38
CA ARG A 115 24.88 -4.80 -25.57
C ARG A 115 25.18 -3.80 -26.68
N THR A 116 24.25 -2.90 -26.98
CA THR A 116 24.46 -1.89 -28.05
C THR A 116 25.59 -0.92 -27.73
N LEU A 117 25.73 -0.51 -26.47
CA LEU A 117 26.83 0.33 -26.03
C LEU A 117 28.19 -0.39 -26.11
N SER A 118 28.22 -1.68 -25.77
CA SER A 118 29.45 -2.47 -25.89
C SER A 118 29.86 -2.72 -27.33
N GLU A 119 28.90 -2.94 -28.25
CA GLU A 119 29.16 -3.08 -29.68
C GLU A 119 29.61 -1.77 -30.33
N SER A 120 29.12 -0.62 -29.85
CA SER A 120 29.48 0.71 -30.34
C SER A 120 30.87 1.14 -29.85
N ARG A 121 31.47 0.43 -28.92
CA ARG A 121 32.81 0.69 -28.43
C ARG A 121 33.81 0.01 -29.35
N GLU A 122 34.08 0.63 -30.52
CA GLU A 122 35.10 0.21 -31.49
C GLU A 122 36.43 -0.05 -30.79
N PRO A 123 37.13 -1.18 -31.07
CA PRO A 123 38.47 -1.43 -30.61
C PRO A 123 39.48 -0.66 -31.50
N GLY A 124 39.46 0.66 -31.42
CA GLY A 124 40.24 1.49 -32.33
C GLY A 124 40.89 2.68 -31.65
N ALA A 125 41.83 2.46 -30.79
CA ALA A 125 43.02 3.32 -30.64
C ALA A 125 44.06 2.56 -29.82
N ARG A 126 44.89 1.83 -30.50
CA ARG A 126 46.24 1.52 -29.94
C ARG A 126 46.90 2.87 -29.69
N ALA A 127 46.79 3.36 -28.47
CA ALA A 127 47.64 4.46 -28.02
C ALA A 127 49.06 3.95 -28.00
N SER A 128 49.85 4.55 -28.86
CA SER A 128 51.31 4.46 -28.91
C SER A 128 51.91 4.75 -27.55
N ASP A 129 52.79 3.88 -27.20
CA ASP A 129 53.80 3.96 -26.15
C ASP A 129 54.30 5.38 -25.97
N GLY A 130 54.23 5.90 -24.78
CA GLY A 130 54.78 7.16 -24.35
C GLY A 130 55.13 7.07 -22.88
N GLY A 131 56.39 6.62 -22.61
CA GLY A 131 56.95 6.54 -21.27
C GLY A 131 56.88 7.86 -20.52
N GLY A 132 56.58 7.78 -19.27
CA GLY A 132 56.59 8.89 -18.33
C GLY A 132 56.54 8.38 -16.90
N THR A 133 57.71 7.96 -16.41
CA THR A 133 58.01 7.80 -14.99
C THR A 133 57.81 9.12 -14.26
N THR A 134 56.89 9.17 -13.29
CA THR A 134 57.01 10.11 -12.16
C THR A 134 56.45 9.46 -10.91
N THR A 135 57.41 9.08 -10.09
CA THR A 135 57.32 8.92 -8.65
C THR A 135 56.83 10.19 -7.95
N ARG A 136 55.85 10.07 -7.08
CA ARG A 136 55.65 10.88 -5.87
C ARG A 136 54.57 10.18 -5.02
N GLU A 137 55.03 9.63 -3.94
CA GLU A 137 55.07 10.08 -2.55
C GLU A 137 53.66 10.33 -1.93
N ARG A 138 53.41 9.42 -1.01
CA ARG A 138 52.80 9.52 0.31
C ARG A 138 52.09 10.85 0.60
N ASP A 139 50.84 10.75 1.02
CA ASP A 139 50.54 11.24 2.35
C ASP A 139 49.32 10.51 2.97
N ARG A 140 49.52 10.30 4.22
CA ARG A 140 48.77 9.56 5.21
C ARG A 140 48.06 10.60 6.02
N ALA A 141 46.74 10.57 6.06
CA ALA A 141 45.98 11.21 7.14
C ALA A 141 44.85 10.33 7.59
N GLN A 142 45.02 9.85 8.79
CA GLN A 142 43.97 9.37 9.70
C GLN A 142 43.09 10.56 10.03
N ASP A 143 41.81 10.37 10.13
CA ASP A 143 41.08 10.99 11.23
C ASP A 143 39.91 10.12 11.68
N HIS A 144 39.84 10.03 13.00
CA HIS A 144 38.85 9.39 13.80
C HIS A 144 37.60 10.31 13.94
N GLY A 145 36.46 9.72 14.12
CA GLY A 145 35.26 10.44 14.53
C GLY A 145 34.16 9.51 14.99
N ASP A 146 34.25 9.12 16.24
CA ASP A 146 33.21 8.51 17.03
C ASP A 146 31.99 9.43 17.11
N GLY A 147 30.80 8.86 17.23
CA GLY A 147 29.59 9.60 17.53
C GLY A 147 28.33 8.77 17.49
N ASP A 148 28.08 8.00 18.50
CA ASP A 148 26.86 7.42 19.01
C ASP A 148 25.91 8.51 19.57
N PRO A 149 24.78 8.17 20.13
CA PRO A 149 23.52 7.52 19.66
C PRO A 149 22.28 8.39 19.95
N PHE A 150 21.18 8.06 19.30
CA PHE A 150 19.84 8.06 19.95
C PHE A 150 18.83 7.36 19.03
#